data_2a84179121c6a106b15744c4380f3afe
#
_entry.id   2a84179121c6a106b15744c4380f3afe
#
_cell.length_a   1.000
_cell.length_b   1.000
_cell.length_c   1.000
_cell.angle_alpha   90.00
_cell.angle_beta   90.00
_cell.angle_gamma   90.00
#
_symmetry.space_group_name_H-M   'P 1'
#
loop_
_entity.id
_entity.type
_entity.pdbx_description
1 polymer ?
#
loop_
_entity_poly.entity_id
_entity_poly.type
_entity_poly.pdbx_seq_one_letter_code
_entity_poly.pdbx_strand_id
1 'polypeptide(L)'
;MSSEFKDIKLLEPRIEGGMPLFQALHCWKSVKANTPNKKLSLQQISEILYCTYGFNEPKTEHRTVSSGMKAFPLQIYVVLPKGIYHYEPKENVLKAMKQGDYMEKTGRQDFVKDASMTIIFYSDTDKKLDNEMRAKYYEGTPKEERNQWADIEVGFACQNIYLYCTSENLKTCVRAWCDGDFFKKELGLPENYRFILVQSIGI
;
A
#
# COMPACT_ATOMS: atom_id res chain seq x y z
N MET A 1 7.83 27.74 8.32
CA MET A 1 8.97 26.85 8.03
C MET A 1 8.43 25.66 7.25
N SER A 2 8.78 25.49 5.97
CA SER A 2 8.42 24.28 5.22
C SER A 2 9.22 23.12 5.81
N SER A 3 8.55 22.14 6.41
CA SER A 3 9.26 20.95 6.88
C SER A 3 9.94 20.28 5.68
N GLU A 4 11.22 20.04 5.83
CA GLU A 4 12.07 19.36 4.85
C GLU A 4 11.41 18.06 4.33
N PHE A 5 11.51 17.80 3.01
CA PHE A 5 11.09 16.53 2.43
C PHE A 5 12.15 15.47 2.76
N LYS A 6 11.79 14.52 3.62
CA LYS A 6 12.70 13.48 4.12
C LYS A 6 11.94 12.21 4.49
N ASP A 7 12.69 11.15 4.77
CA ASP A 7 12.14 9.90 5.29
C ASP A 7 11.24 10.14 6.51
N ILE A 8 10.17 9.35 6.59
CA ILE A 8 9.23 9.39 7.71
C ILE A 8 9.33 8.07 8.48
N LYS A 9 9.83 8.13 9.71
CA LYS A 9 9.78 6.98 10.61
C LYS A 9 8.34 6.77 11.06
N LEU A 10 7.84 5.56 10.83
CA LEU A 10 6.49 5.17 11.22
C LEU A 10 6.43 4.79 12.71
N LEU A 11 5.23 4.88 13.25
CA LEU A 11 4.95 4.48 14.63
C LEU A 11 4.59 2.99 14.69
N GLU A 12 4.74 2.39 15.87
CA GLU A 12 4.25 1.04 16.08
C GLU A 12 2.71 1.01 16.00
N PRO A 13 2.12 0.02 15.33
CA PRO A 13 0.69 -0.10 15.23
C PRO A 13 0.07 -0.49 16.58
N ARG A 14 -1.13 -0.02 16.85
CA ARG A 14 -1.96 -0.57 17.93
C ARG A 14 -2.40 -1.97 17.52
N ILE A 15 -2.29 -2.93 18.41
CA ILE A 15 -2.73 -4.31 18.21
C ILE A 15 -4.03 -4.65 18.95
N GLU A 16 -4.54 -3.70 19.72
CA GLU A 16 -5.78 -3.82 20.52
C GLU A 16 -6.73 -2.68 20.19
N GLY A 17 -8.03 -2.92 20.41
CA GLY A 17 -9.07 -1.93 20.15
C GLY A 17 -9.65 -2.01 18.75
N GLY A 18 -10.25 -0.90 18.30
CA GLY A 18 -10.95 -0.82 17.03
C GLY A 18 -12.35 -1.44 17.04
N MET A 19 -12.98 -1.50 15.87
CA MET A 19 -14.30 -2.08 15.68
C MET A 19 -14.22 -3.62 15.68
N PRO A 20 -15.16 -4.33 16.32
CA PRO A 20 -15.23 -5.79 16.23
C PRO A 20 -15.29 -6.26 14.77
N LEU A 21 -14.55 -7.34 14.45
CA LEU A 21 -14.38 -7.82 13.08
C LEU A 21 -15.70 -7.99 12.30
N PHE A 22 -16.70 -8.65 12.90
CA PHE A 22 -17.99 -8.86 12.23
C PHE A 22 -18.73 -7.55 11.95
N GLN A 23 -18.59 -6.57 12.83
CA GLN A 23 -19.14 -5.24 12.62
C GLN A 23 -18.43 -4.51 11.49
N ALA A 24 -17.09 -4.58 11.45
CA ALA A 24 -16.31 -4.01 10.36
C ALA A 24 -16.65 -4.65 9.01
N LEU A 25 -16.79 -5.98 8.96
CA LEU A 25 -17.24 -6.71 7.76
C LEU A 25 -18.66 -6.32 7.33
N HIS A 26 -19.54 -6.03 8.25
CA HIS A 26 -20.91 -5.60 7.96
C HIS A 26 -20.97 -4.16 7.41
N CYS A 27 -20.09 -3.28 7.89
CA CYS A 27 -20.16 -1.84 7.62
C CYS A 27 -19.27 -1.35 6.49
N TRP A 28 -18.24 -2.12 6.08
CA TRP A 28 -17.28 -1.64 5.08
C TRP A 28 -17.93 -1.35 3.73
N LYS A 29 -17.44 -0.34 3.06
CA LYS A 29 -17.88 0.05 1.72
C LYS A 29 -16.84 0.93 1.03
N SER A 30 -16.85 0.95 -0.30
CA SER A 30 -16.10 1.93 -1.08
C SER A 30 -16.74 3.30 -0.98
N VAL A 31 -15.97 4.29 -0.55
CA VAL A 31 -16.43 5.69 -0.45
C VAL A 31 -15.52 6.56 -1.30
N LYS A 32 -16.11 7.22 -2.30
CA LYS A 32 -15.41 8.07 -3.29
C LYS A 32 -15.39 9.56 -2.93
N ALA A 33 -15.82 9.93 -1.73
CA ALA A 33 -15.83 11.31 -1.27
C ALA A 33 -14.79 11.51 -0.15
N ASN A 34 -13.92 12.48 -0.30
CA ASN A 34 -12.95 12.88 0.72
C ASN A 34 -13.26 14.30 1.17
N THR A 35 -12.83 14.64 2.39
CA THR A 35 -12.91 16.01 2.89
C THR A 35 -11.63 16.75 2.51
N PRO A 36 -11.71 17.82 1.68
CA PRO A 36 -10.53 18.56 1.27
C PRO A 36 -9.71 19.06 2.46
N ASN A 37 -8.39 19.09 2.28
CA ASN A 37 -7.41 19.60 3.26
C ASN A 37 -7.38 18.88 4.61
N LYS A 38 -8.05 17.75 4.75
CA LYS A 38 -7.91 16.88 5.92
C LYS A 38 -6.68 16.00 5.80
N LYS A 39 -6.00 15.77 6.92
CA LYS A 39 -4.77 14.97 6.97
C LYS A 39 -4.94 13.82 7.94
N LEU A 40 -4.47 12.66 7.53
CA LEU A 40 -4.28 11.54 8.43
C LEU A 40 -3.19 11.87 9.46
N SER A 41 -3.37 11.40 10.69
CA SER A 41 -2.31 11.42 11.69
C SER A 41 -1.19 10.45 11.30
N LEU A 42 0.01 10.63 11.85
CA LEU A 42 1.11 9.70 11.62
C LEU A 42 0.75 8.29 12.12
N GLN A 43 0.00 8.18 13.22
CA GLN A 43 -0.48 6.90 13.73
C GLN A 43 -1.40 6.20 12.72
N GLN A 44 -2.36 6.92 12.13
CA GLN A 44 -3.24 6.36 11.11
C GLN A 44 -2.47 5.91 9.86
N ILE A 45 -1.52 6.71 9.39
CA ILE A 45 -0.65 6.33 8.26
C ILE A 45 0.13 5.06 8.59
N SER A 46 0.71 4.97 9.78
CA SER A 46 1.49 3.81 10.23
C SER A 46 0.63 2.55 10.30
N GLU A 47 -0.56 2.64 10.85
CA GLU A 47 -1.49 1.52 10.99
C GLU A 47 -2.09 1.07 9.64
N ILE A 48 -2.39 2.01 8.74
CA ILE A 48 -2.79 1.68 7.35
C ILE A 48 -1.70 0.86 6.67
N LEU A 49 -0.45 1.29 6.77
CA LEU A 49 0.67 0.60 6.13
C LEU A 49 0.98 -0.74 6.78
N TYR A 50 0.85 -0.84 8.10
CA TYR A 50 0.91 -2.12 8.81
C TYR A 50 -0.17 -3.07 8.31
N CYS A 51 -1.44 -2.64 8.24
CA CYS A 51 -2.53 -3.44 7.71
C CYS A 51 -2.30 -3.85 6.26
N THR A 52 -1.67 -2.96 5.46
CA THR A 52 -1.37 -3.21 4.05
C THR A 52 -0.34 -4.31 3.87
N TYR A 53 0.80 -4.24 4.58
CA TYR A 53 1.95 -5.11 4.28
C TYR A 53 2.96 -5.23 5.43
N GLY A 54 2.57 -4.88 6.65
CA GLY A 54 3.44 -4.94 7.83
C GLY A 54 3.76 -6.36 8.26
N PHE A 55 4.76 -6.49 9.14
CA PHE A 55 5.12 -7.76 9.75
C PHE A 55 4.25 -8.02 11.00
N ASN A 56 3.41 -9.06 10.96
CA ASN A 56 2.63 -9.50 12.12
C ASN A 56 3.40 -10.53 12.97
N GLU A 57 4.36 -11.23 12.38
CA GLU A 57 5.28 -12.14 13.04
C GLU A 57 6.74 -11.82 12.61
N PRO A 58 7.39 -10.83 13.19
CA PRO A 58 8.72 -10.39 12.75
C PRO A 58 9.78 -11.49 12.72
N LYS A 59 9.71 -12.47 13.65
CA LYS A 59 10.67 -13.58 13.73
C LYS A 59 10.55 -14.58 12.57
N THR A 60 9.37 -14.72 11.99
CA THR A 60 9.07 -15.66 10.90
C THR A 60 8.91 -14.97 9.56
N GLU A 61 9.07 -13.65 9.54
CA GLU A 61 8.84 -12.80 8.37
C GLU A 61 7.42 -12.90 7.78
N HIS A 62 6.44 -13.36 8.57
CA HIS A 62 5.04 -13.32 8.17
C HIS A 62 4.53 -11.89 8.17
N ARG A 63 3.65 -11.62 7.21
CA ARG A 63 3.02 -10.30 7.04
C ARG A 63 1.53 -10.37 7.29
N THR A 64 0.91 -9.22 7.37
CA THR A 64 -0.56 -9.06 7.50
C THR A 64 -1.34 -9.59 6.31
N VAL A 65 -0.67 -9.97 5.23
CA VAL A 65 -1.24 -10.59 4.04
C VAL A 65 -0.55 -11.92 3.72
N SER A 66 -1.28 -12.83 3.12
CA SER A 66 -0.74 -14.09 2.62
C SER A 66 -0.02 -13.85 1.29
N SER A 67 1.11 -14.54 1.08
CA SER A 67 1.86 -14.49 -0.18
C SER A 67 2.29 -15.89 -0.61
N GLY A 68 2.12 -16.20 -1.90
CA GLY A 68 2.58 -17.46 -2.49
C GLY A 68 4.08 -17.65 -2.29
N MET A 69 4.48 -18.81 -1.75
CA MET A 69 5.88 -19.14 -1.43
C MET A 69 6.57 -18.14 -0.47
N LYS A 70 5.82 -17.29 0.24
CA LYS A 70 6.35 -16.14 0.99
C LYS A 70 7.22 -15.22 0.12
N ALA A 71 6.88 -15.09 -1.16
CA ALA A 71 7.65 -14.28 -2.09
C ALA A 71 7.55 -12.78 -1.77
N PHE A 72 6.39 -12.33 -1.32
CA PHE A 72 6.14 -10.92 -0.98
C PHE A 72 6.65 -9.97 -2.07
N PRO A 73 6.12 -10.10 -3.31
CA PRO A 73 6.62 -9.34 -4.46
C PRO A 73 6.14 -7.89 -4.49
N LEU A 74 5.23 -7.49 -3.60
CA LEU A 74 4.63 -6.16 -3.67
C LEU A 74 5.63 -5.06 -3.32
N GLN A 75 5.61 -4.01 -4.14
CA GLN A 75 6.30 -2.75 -3.94
C GLN A 75 5.23 -1.68 -3.72
N ILE A 76 5.28 -1.03 -2.56
CA ILE A 76 4.22 -0.15 -2.09
C ILE A 76 4.71 1.29 -2.06
N TYR A 77 4.12 2.11 -2.91
CA TYR A 77 4.40 3.54 -2.95
C TYR A 77 3.23 4.30 -2.34
N VAL A 78 3.55 5.37 -1.64
CA VAL A 78 2.59 6.18 -0.90
C VAL A 78 2.68 7.61 -1.37
N VAL A 79 1.58 8.12 -1.93
CA VAL A 79 1.44 9.54 -2.27
C VAL A 79 0.81 10.24 -1.09
N LEU A 80 1.53 11.23 -0.56
CA LEU A 80 1.07 12.18 0.45
C LEU A 80 1.15 13.59 -0.15
N PRO A 81 0.53 14.62 0.46
CA PRO A 81 0.53 15.97 -0.08
C PRO A 81 1.92 16.60 -0.32
N LYS A 82 2.96 16.06 0.32
CA LYS A 82 4.35 16.56 0.19
C LYS A 82 5.18 15.82 -0.84
N GLY A 83 4.77 14.64 -1.28
CA GLY A 83 5.54 13.82 -2.20
C GLY A 83 5.16 12.37 -2.23
N ILE A 84 5.99 11.61 -2.91
CA ILE A 84 5.87 10.17 -3.06
C ILE A 84 6.96 9.50 -2.23
N TYR A 85 6.55 8.46 -1.54
CA TYR A 85 7.40 7.67 -0.64
C TYR A 85 7.32 6.19 -1.02
N HIS A 86 8.39 5.45 -0.76
CA HIS A 86 8.40 4.00 -0.80
C HIS A 86 8.25 3.44 0.62
N TYR A 87 7.35 2.52 0.83
CA TYR A 87 7.17 1.86 2.13
C TYR A 87 8.15 0.72 2.29
N GLU A 88 9.03 0.85 3.29
CA GLU A 88 9.98 -0.19 3.72
C GLU A 88 9.49 -0.86 5.01
N PRO A 89 8.78 -2.01 4.90
CA PRO A 89 8.16 -2.63 6.07
C PRO A 89 9.17 -3.10 7.13
N LYS A 90 10.35 -3.58 6.70
CA LYS A 90 11.39 -4.10 7.61
C LYS A 90 11.97 -3.00 8.51
N GLU A 91 12.12 -1.82 7.96
CA GLU A 91 12.63 -0.65 8.70
C GLU A 91 11.50 0.13 9.37
N ASN A 92 10.25 -0.17 9.05
CA ASN A 92 9.06 0.59 9.43
C ASN A 92 9.21 2.07 9.10
N VAL A 93 9.48 2.37 7.82
CA VAL A 93 9.76 3.73 7.34
C VAL A 93 9.13 3.97 5.96
N LEU A 94 8.76 5.23 5.71
CA LEU A 94 8.48 5.75 4.39
C LEU A 94 9.74 6.46 3.88
N LYS A 95 10.43 5.86 2.90
CA LYS A 95 11.58 6.46 2.23
C LYS A 95 11.13 7.54 1.25
N ALA A 96 11.68 8.73 1.38
CA ALA A 96 11.38 9.86 0.50
C ALA A 96 11.91 9.61 -0.91
N MET A 97 11.02 9.59 -1.91
CA MET A 97 11.38 9.31 -3.31
C MET A 97 11.32 10.58 -4.17
N LYS A 98 10.19 11.29 -4.15
CA LYS A 98 9.98 12.45 -5.00
C LYS A 98 9.17 13.51 -4.29
N GLN A 99 9.70 14.73 -4.18
CA GLN A 99 8.99 15.86 -3.59
C GLN A 99 8.01 16.47 -4.60
N GLY A 100 6.84 16.86 -4.15
CA GLY A 100 5.81 17.51 -4.94
C GLY A 100 4.41 17.02 -4.59
N ASP A 101 3.39 17.71 -5.08
CA ASP A 101 2.01 17.26 -4.97
C ASP A 101 1.64 16.43 -6.21
N TYR A 102 1.44 15.14 -5.99
CA TYR A 102 1.09 14.16 -7.03
C TYR A 102 -0.32 13.60 -6.84
N MET A 103 -1.11 14.12 -5.89
CA MET A 103 -2.39 13.53 -5.54
C MET A 103 -3.35 13.47 -6.73
N GLU A 104 -3.47 14.52 -7.52
CA GLU A 104 -4.27 14.55 -8.75
C GLU A 104 -3.85 13.50 -9.78
N LYS A 105 -2.57 13.15 -9.84
CA LYS A 105 -2.03 12.15 -10.77
C LYS A 105 -2.39 10.72 -10.40
N THR A 106 -2.88 10.49 -9.18
CA THR A 106 -3.26 9.14 -8.72
C THR A 106 -4.56 8.61 -9.32
N GLY A 107 -5.22 9.37 -10.19
CA GLY A 107 -6.42 8.91 -10.89
C GLY A 107 -7.06 9.98 -11.74
N ARG A 108 -8.09 9.58 -12.51
CA ARG A 108 -8.84 10.46 -13.43
C ARG A 108 -10.13 11.01 -12.84
N GLN A 109 -10.42 10.68 -11.59
CA GLN A 109 -11.67 11.05 -10.91
C GLN A 109 -11.42 12.24 -9.98
N ASP A 110 -12.31 13.23 -9.95
CA ASP A 110 -12.12 14.49 -9.22
C ASP A 110 -11.85 14.31 -7.72
N PHE A 111 -12.44 13.30 -7.08
CA PHE A 111 -12.27 13.10 -5.63
C PHE A 111 -10.85 12.68 -5.23
N VAL A 112 -9.98 12.27 -6.16
CA VAL A 112 -8.62 11.80 -5.83
C VAL A 112 -7.74 12.92 -5.30
N LYS A 113 -7.92 14.15 -5.79
CA LYS A 113 -7.16 15.33 -5.35
C LYS A 113 -7.38 15.66 -3.87
N ASP A 114 -8.54 15.28 -3.33
CA ASP A 114 -8.94 15.54 -1.95
C ASP A 114 -8.61 14.37 -1.01
N ALA A 115 -7.98 13.30 -1.51
CA ALA A 115 -7.52 12.22 -0.67
C ALA A 115 -6.39 12.68 0.24
N SER A 116 -6.35 12.15 1.47
CA SER A 116 -5.27 12.43 2.42
C SER A 116 -4.02 11.59 2.14
N MET A 117 -4.21 10.44 1.47
CA MET A 117 -3.19 9.46 1.11
C MET A 117 -3.67 8.62 -0.05
N THR A 118 -2.78 8.25 -0.96
CA THR A 118 -3.04 7.21 -1.95
C THR A 118 -1.89 6.19 -1.95
N ILE A 119 -2.25 4.92 -1.88
CA ILE A 119 -1.31 3.81 -1.99
C ILE A 119 -1.30 3.33 -3.43
N ILE A 120 -0.11 3.15 -4.00
CA ILE A 120 0.10 2.62 -5.35
C ILE A 120 0.78 1.26 -5.20
N PHE A 121 0.20 0.24 -5.80
CA PHE A 121 0.71 -1.13 -5.76
C PHE A 121 1.39 -1.48 -7.08
N TYR A 122 2.67 -1.82 -6.97
CA TYR A 122 3.42 -2.52 -8.01
C TYR A 122 3.81 -3.91 -7.53
N SER A 123 4.15 -4.79 -8.46
CA SER A 123 4.77 -6.08 -8.14
C SER A 123 6.09 -6.25 -8.87
N ASP A 124 7.05 -6.85 -8.16
CA ASP A 124 8.29 -7.40 -8.69
C ASP A 124 8.24 -8.92 -8.60
N THR A 125 7.65 -9.55 -9.61
CA THR A 125 7.51 -11.01 -9.65
C THR A 125 8.76 -11.73 -10.19
N ASP A 126 9.79 -10.98 -10.55
CA ASP A 126 11.12 -11.50 -10.92
C ASP A 126 12.10 -11.45 -9.73
N LYS A 127 11.60 -11.03 -8.56
CA LYS A 127 12.36 -11.00 -7.29
C LYS A 127 12.95 -12.37 -6.97
N LYS A 128 14.21 -12.37 -6.54
CA LYS A 128 14.90 -13.56 -6.04
C LYS A 128 14.51 -13.84 -4.59
N LEU A 129 14.34 -15.11 -4.25
CA LEU A 129 14.05 -15.55 -2.89
C LEU A 129 15.30 -16.16 -2.25
N ASP A 130 15.54 -15.83 -0.98
CA ASP A 130 16.75 -16.28 -0.25
C ASP A 130 16.70 -17.78 0.11
N ASN A 131 15.52 -18.38 0.22
CA ASN A 131 15.36 -19.79 0.53
C ASN A 131 15.36 -20.63 -0.77
N GLU A 132 16.37 -21.46 -0.95
CA GLU A 132 16.61 -22.27 -2.17
C GLU A 132 15.39 -23.11 -2.60
N MET A 133 14.72 -23.77 -1.67
CA MET A 133 13.55 -24.59 -1.98
C MET A 133 12.40 -23.73 -2.49
N ARG A 134 12.11 -22.62 -1.81
CA ARG A 134 11.07 -21.66 -2.24
C ARG A 134 11.43 -21.00 -3.56
N ALA A 135 12.70 -20.61 -3.74
CA ALA A 135 13.21 -20.03 -4.98
C ALA A 135 12.99 -20.97 -6.17
N LYS A 136 13.36 -22.25 -6.02
CA LYS A 136 13.17 -23.27 -7.05
C LYS A 136 11.71 -23.39 -7.51
N TYR A 137 10.76 -23.45 -6.58
CA TYR A 137 9.34 -23.51 -6.93
C TYR A 137 8.83 -22.20 -7.53
N TYR A 138 9.20 -21.05 -6.95
CA TYR A 138 8.77 -19.74 -7.42
C TYR A 138 9.29 -19.43 -8.82
N GLU A 139 10.58 -19.67 -9.07
CA GLU A 139 11.21 -19.47 -10.38
C GLU A 139 10.71 -20.47 -11.42
N GLY A 140 10.35 -21.70 -11.01
CA GLY A 140 9.75 -22.71 -11.86
C GLY A 140 8.28 -22.45 -12.20
N THR A 141 7.62 -21.52 -11.50
CA THR A 141 6.24 -21.12 -11.78
C THR A 141 6.20 -20.12 -12.94
N PRO A 142 5.30 -20.29 -13.93
CA PRO A 142 5.12 -19.32 -15.01
C PRO A 142 4.91 -17.89 -14.51
N LYS A 143 5.44 -16.91 -15.25
CA LYS A 143 5.36 -15.49 -14.83
C LYS A 143 3.91 -15.01 -14.70
N GLU A 144 3.03 -15.49 -15.56
CA GLU A 144 1.60 -15.18 -15.54
C GLU A 144 0.94 -15.63 -14.23
N GLU A 145 1.28 -16.81 -13.74
CA GLU A 145 0.77 -17.33 -12.47
C GLU A 145 1.34 -16.53 -11.29
N ARG A 146 2.63 -16.19 -11.31
CA ARG A 146 3.24 -15.31 -10.29
C ARG A 146 2.58 -13.93 -10.26
N ASN A 147 2.22 -13.40 -11.44
CA ASN A 147 1.46 -12.16 -11.54
C ASN A 147 0.06 -12.28 -10.93
N GLN A 148 -0.65 -13.39 -11.18
CA GLN A 148 -1.95 -13.65 -10.57
C GLN A 148 -1.85 -13.76 -9.05
N TRP A 149 -0.80 -14.41 -8.51
CA TRP A 149 -0.57 -14.44 -7.06
C TRP A 149 -0.36 -13.04 -6.49
N ALA A 150 0.40 -12.18 -7.17
CA ALA A 150 0.57 -10.79 -6.74
C ALA A 150 -0.74 -10.00 -6.78
N ASP A 151 -1.60 -10.23 -7.78
CA ASP A 151 -2.92 -9.58 -7.87
C ASP A 151 -3.83 -10.01 -6.71
N ILE A 152 -3.84 -11.30 -6.36
CA ILE A 152 -4.57 -11.83 -5.20
C ILE A 152 -4.03 -11.21 -3.90
N GLU A 153 -2.70 -11.11 -3.77
CA GLU A 153 -2.04 -10.52 -2.58
C GLU A 153 -2.42 -9.05 -2.39
N VAL A 154 -2.50 -8.27 -3.48
CA VAL A 154 -3.01 -6.89 -3.44
C VAL A 154 -4.48 -6.86 -3.00
N GLY A 155 -5.30 -7.82 -3.44
CA GLY A 155 -6.69 -7.94 -2.98
C GLY A 155 -6.79 -8.11 -1.46
N PHE A 156 -5.94 -8.94 -0.86
CA PHE A 156 -5.85 -9.09 0.62
C PHE A 156 -5.44 -7.78 1.29
N ALA A 157 -4.40 -7.11 0.76
CA ALA A 157 -3.94 -5.84 1.30
C ALA A 157 -5.03 -4.77 1.24
N CYS A 158 -5.72 -4.65 0.11
CA CYS A 158 -6.81 -3.69 -0.06
C CYS A 158 -7.98 -3.96 0.90
N GLN A 159 -8.34 -5.22 1.12
CA GLN A 159 -9.41 -5.55 2.06
C GLN A 159 -9.03 -5.23 3.50
N ASN A 160 -7.78 -5.47 3.90
CA ASN A 160 -7.30 -5.05 5.21
C ASN A 160 -7.42 -3.53 5.41
N ILE A 161 -7.06 -2.73 4.38
CA ILE A 161 -7.23 -1.28 4.41
C ILE A 161 -8.71 -0.90 4.57
N TYR A 162 -9.62 -1.56 3.84
CA TYR A 162 -11.06 -1.31 3.98
C TYR A 162 -11.56 -1.55 5.41
N LEU A 163 -11.15 -2.66 6.03
CA LEU A 163 -11.56 -3.00 7.38
C LEU A 163 -10.99 -2.01 8.41
N TYR A 164 -9.70 -1.67 8.28
CA TYR A 164 -9.09 -0.64 9.13
C TYR A 164 -9.77 0.71 8.97
N CYS A 165 -9.96 1.19 7.74
CA CYS A 165 -10.60 2.48 7.48
C CYS A 165 -12.04 2.53 8.04
N THR A 166 -12.78 1.42 7.93
CA THR A 166 -14.12 1.30 8.51
C THR A 166 -14.08 1.42 10.03
N SER A 167 -13.11 0.72 10.67
CA SER A 167 -12.91 0.78 12.11
C SER A 167 -12.58 2.19 12.63
N GLU A 168 -11.81 2.95 11.86
CA GLU A 168 -11.35 4.29 12.23
C GLU A 168 -12.23 5.42 11.63
N ASN A 169 -13.40 5.08 11.06
CA ASN A 169 -14.30 6.03 10.40
C ASN A 169 -13.61 6.85 9.29
N LEU A 170 -12.69 6.21 8.58
CA LEU A 170 -12.04 6.77 7.41
C LEU A 170 -12.74 6.31 6.12
N LYS A 171 -12.55 7.06 5.06
CA LYS A 171 -13.08 6.76 3.73
C LYS A 171 -11.99 6.14 2.86
N THR A 172 -12.33 5.13 2.07
CA THR A 172 -11.36 4.51 1.17
C THR A 172 -12.03 3.93 -0.07
N CYS A 173 -11.29 3.90 -1.17
CA CYS A 173 -11.73 3.32 -2.43
C CYS A 173 -10.56 2.76 -3.23
N VAL A 174 -10.63 1.47 -3.59
CA VAL A 174 -9.74 0.83 -4.56
C VAL A 174 -10.08 1.31 -5.97
N ARG A 175 -9.07 1.53 -6.80
CA ARG A 175 -9.23 1.99 -8.19
C ARG A 175 -8.14 1.41 -9.09
N ALA A 176 -8.53 0.95 -10.28
CA ALA A 176 -7.61 0.56 -11.33
C ALA A 176 -7.26 1.74 -12.27
N TRP A 177 -8.03 2.81 -12.23
CA TRP A 177 -7.94 3.93 -13.17
C TRP A 177 -6.88 4.96 -12.74
N CYS A 178 -5.63 4.56 -12.82
CA CYS A 178 -4.44 5.36 -12.54
C CYS A 178 -3.41 5.11 -13.64
N ASP A 179 -2.64 6.12 -13.98
CA ASP A 179 -1.52 5.98 -14.92
C ASP A 179 -0.28 5.46 -14.18
N GLY A 180 -0.15 4.12 -14.13
CA GLY A 180 0.99 3.47 -13.50
C GLY A 180 2.30 3.77 -14.23
N ASP A 181 2.30 3.88 -15.57
CA ASP A 181 3.51 4.15 -16.35
C ASP A 181 4.06 5.55 -16.07
N PHE A 182 3.17 6.52 -15.83
CA PHE A 182 3.58 7.86 -15.37
C PHE A 182 4.39 7.76 -14.07
N PHE A 183 3.88 7.08 -13.04
CA PHE A 183 4.57 6.95 -11.76
C PHE A 183 5.84 6.11 -11.88
N LYS A 184 5.83 5.06 -12.69
CA LYS A 184 7.01 4.24 -12.97
C LYS A 184 8.15 5.09 -13.54
N LYS A 185 7.85 5.91 -14.53
CA LYS A 185 8.81 6.84 -15.15
C LYS A 185 9.27 7.93 -14.19
N GLU A 186 8.33 8.54 -13.46
CA GLU A 186 8.59 9.64 -12.52
C GLU A 186 9.52 9.23 -11.37
N LEU A 187 9.40 7.97 -10.93
CA LEU A 187 10.18 7.40 -9.85
C LEU A 187 11.42 6.61 -10.33
N GLY A 188 11.61 6.46 -11.65
CA GLY A 188 12.71 5.67 -12.19
C GLY A 188 12.65 4.20 -11.80
N LEU A 189 11.45 3.61 -11.72
CA LEU A 189 11.28 2.23 -11.29
C LEU A 189 11.78 1.24 -12.35
N PRO A 190 12.22 0.03 -11.94
CA PRO A 190 12.64 -1.01 -12.86
C PRO A 190 11.54 -1.40 -13.87
N GLU A 191 11.95 -1.77 -15.08
CA GLU A 191 11.03 -2.13 -16.16
C GLU A 191 10.16 -3.35 -15.84
N ASN A 192 10.68 -4.28 -15.06
CA ASN A 192 9.96 -5.47 -14.62
C ASN A 192 8.90 -5.20 -13.54
N TYR A 193 8.87 -4.00 -12.94
CA TYR A 193 7.80 -3.65 -11.99
C TYR A 193 6.49 -3.45 -12.73
N ARG A 194 5.49 -4.24 -12.36
CA ARG A 194 4.15 -4.21 -12.95
C ARG A 194 3.19 -3.45 -12.04
N PHE A 195 2.58 -2.38 -12.58
CA PHE A 195 1.48 -1.69 -11.92
C PHE A 195 0.28 -2.61 -11.77
N ILE A 196 -0.40 -2.57 -10.60
CA ILE A 196 -1.60 -3.35 -10.33
C ILE A 196 -2.80 -2.43 -10.16
N LEU A 197 -2.81 -1.62 -9.11
CA LEU A 197 -3.90 -0.69 -8.82
C LEU A 197 -3.48 0.35 -7.76
N VAL A 198 -4.42 1.22 -7.40
CA VAL A 198 -4.26 2.19 -6.31
C VAL A 198 -5.42 2.12 -5.33
N GLN A 199 -5.18 2.55 -4.09
CA GLN A 199 -6.25 2.75 -3.10
C GLN A 199 -6.10 4.12 -2.45
N SER A 200 -7.14 4.95 -2.57
CA SER A 200 -7.20 6.26 -1.93
C SER A 200 -7.82 6.17 -0.56
N ILE A 201 -7.26 6.93 0.38
CA ILE A 201 -7.72 7.03 1.77
C ILE A 201 -7.91 8.50 2.11
N GLY A 202 -9.00 8.82 2.82
CA GLY A 202 -9.34 10.17 3.27
C GLY A 202 -10.25 10.18 4.49
N ILE A 203 -10.65 11.38 4.88
CA ILE A 203 -11.50 11.66 6.06
C ILE A 203 -12.86 12.18 5.61
#